data_889ae03e829428a8b8135ebba3e717cf
#
_entry.id   889ae03e829428a8b8135ebba3e717cf
#
_cell.length_a   1.000
_cell.length_b   1.000
_cell.length_c   1.000
_cell.angle_alpha   90.00
_cell.angle_beta   90.00
_cell.angle_gamma   90.00
#
_symmetry.space_group_name_H-M   'P 1'
#
loop_
_entity.id
_entity.type
_entity.pdbx_description
1 polymer ?
#
loop_
_entity_poly.entity_id
_entity_poly.type
_entity_poly.pdbx_seq_one_letter_code
_entity_poly.pdbx_strand_id
1 'polypeptide(L)'
;MIELYHSEGCPFCVKVRVAFEQMGVAYISKAMPLRVTSCFKDELIKLGGKSQVPFLVDPERGLQMYESDDIIDYVKKNYIKS
;
A
#
# COMPACT_ATOMS: atom_id res chain seq x y z
N MET A 1 3.69 11.84 -2.80
CA MET A 1 3.73 10.52 -3.46
C MET A 1 3.10 9.47 -2.56
N ILE A 2 2.32 8.58 -3.11
CA ILE A 2 1.69 7.52 -2.32
C ILE A 2 2.73 6.53 -1.79
N GLU A 3 2.40 5.93 -0.65
CA GLU A 3 3.27 4.97 0.02
C GLU A 3 2.52 3.65 0.18
N LEU A 4 3.17 2.56 -0.14
CA LEU A 4 2.58 1.23 -0.01
C LEU A 4 3.38 0.38 0.97
N TYR A 5 2.73 -0.01 2.05
CA TYR A 5 3.28 -0.99 3.00
C TYR A 5 2.90 -2.38 2.50
N HIS A 6 3.90 -3.22 2.27
CA HIS A 6 3.66 -4.54 1.68
C HIS A 6 4.68 -5.56 2.14
N SER A 7 4.43 -6.81 1.79
CA SER A 7 5.35 -7.92 2.04
C SER A 7 5.44 -8.78 0.80
N GLU A 8 6.65 -9.25 0.48
CA GLU A 8 6.87 -10.07 -0.70
C GLU A 8 6.08 -11.39 -0.67
N GLY A 9 5.86 -11.95 0.50
CA GLY A 9 5.12 -13.20 0.62
C GLY A 9 3.61 -13.08 0.62
N CYS A 10 3.07 -11.88 0.45
CA CYS A 10 1.65 -11.62 0.52
C CYS A 10 1.02 -11.55 -0.89
N PRO A 11 0.12 -12.49 -1.26
CA PRO A 11 -0.49 -12.48 -2.60
C PRO A 11 -1.28 -11.20 -2.89
N PHE A 12 -1.95 -10.64 -1.87
CA PHE A 12 -2.72 -9.41 -2.05
C PHE A 12 -1.81 -8.21 -2.27
N CYS A 13 -0.62 -8.20 -1.67
CA CYS A 13 0.37 -7.16 -1.92
C CYS A 13 0.89 -7.25 -3.35
N VAL A 14 1.16 -8.45 -3.83
CA VAL A 14 1.59 -8.68 -5.21
C VAL A 14 0.54 -8.15 -6.19
N LYS A 15 -0.74 -8.41 -5.91
CA LYS A 15 -1.85 -7.93 -6.72
C LYS A 15 -1.83 -6.40 -6.87
N VAL A 16 -1.62 -5.69 -5.78
CA VAL A 16 -1.56 -4.22 -5.78
C VAL A 16 -0.34 -3.74 -6.57
N ARG A 17 0.81 -4.33 -6.35
CA ARG A 17 2.05 -3.93 -7.02
C ARG A 17 1.97 -4.15 -8.53
N VAL A 18 1.42 -5.28 -8.94
CA VAL A 18 1.22 -5.56 -10.37
C VAL A 18 0.26 -4.53 -10.98
N ALA A 19 -0.82 -4.20 -10.29
CA ALA A 19 -1.75 -3.18 -10.77
C ALA A 19 -1.07 -1.83 -10.92
N PHE A 20 -0.26 -1.42 -9.94
CA PHE A 20 0.48 -0.16 -10.00
C PHE A 20 1.45 -0.15 -11.19
N GLU A 21 2.13 -1.25 -11.43
CA GLU A 21 3.03 -1.38 -12.58
C GLU A 21 2.29 -1.23 -13.89
N GLN A 22 1.16 -1.91 -14.03
CA GLN A 22 0.34 -1.85 -15.24
C GLN A 22 -0.23 -0.44 -15.48
N MET A 23 -0.53 0.28 -14.42
CA MET A 23 -1.02 1.66 -14.50
C MET A 23 0.10 2.69 -14.65
N GLY A 24 1.35 2.29 -14.48
CA GLY A 24 2.47 3.21 -14.53
C GLY A 24 2.53 4.19 -13.37
N VAL A 25 2.04 3.80 -12.21
CA VAL A 25 1.98 4.67 -11.03
C VAL A 25 3.23 4.50 -10.18
N ALA A 26 3.87 5.62 -9.87
CA ALA A 26 5.02 5.64 -8.97
C ALA A 26 4.56 5.64 -7.51
N TYR A 27 5.28 4.94 -6.67
CA TYR A 27 4.98 4.87 -5.25
C TYR A 27 6.23 4.57 -4.44
N ILE A 28 6.17 4.91 -3.15
CA ILE A 28 7.23 4.56 -2.21
C ILE A 28 6.92 3.18 -1.64
N SER A 29 7.84 2.25 -1.84
CA SER A 29 7.69 0.88 -1.34
C SER A 29 8.23 0.79 0.07
N LYS A 30 7.38 0.35 1.01
CA LYS A 30 7.78 0.08 2.39
C LYS A 30 7.59 -1.41 2.66
N ALA A 31 8.54 -2.17 2.15
CA ALA A 31 8.53 -3.63 2.29
C ALA A 31 8.86 -4.04 3.71
N MET A 32 8.13 -5.02 4.23
CA MET A 32 8.35 -5.49 5.59
C MET A 32 8.12 -6.99 5.68
N PRO A 33 8.83 -7.67 6.60
CA PRO A 33 8.59 -9.09 6.84
C PRO A 33 7.27 -9.29 7.59
N LEU A 34 6.58 -10.38 7.29
CA LEU A 34 5.29 -10.68 7.91
C LEU A 34 5.41 -11.13 9.37
N ARG A 35 6.52 -11.78 9.71
CA ARG A 35 6.69 -12.45 11.01
C ARG A 35 7.66 -11.79 11.96
N VAL A 36 8.34 -10.75 11.52
CA VAL A 36 9.38 -10.09 12.30
C VAL A 36 9.02 -8.63 12.48
N THR A 37 9.25 -8.09 13.65
CA THR A 37 9.04 -6.67 13.92
C THR A 37 10.03 -5.84 13.10
N SER A 38 9.53 -4.75 12.51
CA SER A 38 10.35 -3.80 11.75
C SER A 38 9.83 -2.40 11.98
N CYS A 39 10.63 -1.40 11.62
CA CYS A 39 10.20 0.00 11.76
C CYS A 39 8.93 0.28 10.92
N PHE A 40 8.83 -0.32 9.73
CA PHE A 40 7.65 -0.13 8.89
C PHE A 40 6.41 -0.77 9.48
N LYS A 41 6.57 -1.90 10.17
CA LYS A 41 5.46 -2.55 10.85
C LYS A 41 4.92 -1.68 11.99
N ASP A 42 5.81 -1.08 12.76
CA ASP A 42 5.43 -0.17 13.84
C ASP A 42 4.73 1.07 13.28
N GLU A 43 5.23 1.66 12.17
CA GLU A 43 4.55 2.75 11.49
C GLU A 43 3.16 2.37 11.03
N LEU A 44 3.02 1.19 10.44
CA LEU A 44 1.75 0.67 9.94
C LEU A 44 0.71 0.59 11.05
N ILE A 45 1.08 0.00 12.17
CA ILE A 45 0.17 -0.14 13.32
C ILE A 45 -0.20 1.22 13.88
N LYS A 46 0.76 2.13 13.97
CA LYS A 46 0.54 3.48 14.47
C LYS A 46 -0.42 4.27 13.58
N LEU A 47 -0.28 4.15 12.27
CA LEU A 47 -1.10 4.88 11.31
C LEU A 47 -2.48 4.25 11.13
N GLY A 48 -2.54 2.94 10.99
CA GLY A 48 -3.77 2.24 10.64
C GLY A 48 -4.42 1.46 11.77
N GLY A 49 -3.70 1.19 12.83
CA GLY A 49 -4.21 0.44 13.97
C GLY A 49 -4.15 -1.08 13.82
N LYS A 50 -3.75 -1.59 12.67
CA LYS A 50 -3.68 -3.04 12.40
C LYS A 50 -2.37 -3.42 11.74
N SER A 51 -1.88 -4.60 12.07
CA SER A 51 -0.72 -5.20 11.38
C SER A 51 -1.21 -5.98 10.17
N GLN A 52 -1.71 -5.27 9.17
CA GLN A 52 -2.27 -5.86 7.96
C GLN A 52 -1.69 -5.19 6.72
N VAL A 53 -1.31 -5.98 5.73
CA VAL A 53 -0.85 -5.49 4.43
C VAL A 53 -1.72 -6.10 3.33
N PRO A 54 -1.88 -5.47 2.18
CA PRO A 54 -1.33 -4.17 1.80
C PRO A 54 -2.01 -3.00 2.52
N PHE A 55 -1.28 -1.92 2.71
CA PHE A 55 -1.78 -0.70 3.35
C PHE A 55 -1.26 0.50 2.55
N LEU A 56 -2.16 1.34 2.10
CA LEU A 56 -1.83 2.52 1.31
C LEU A 56 -1.94 3.78 2.15
N VAL A 57 -0.96 4.67 2.00
CA VAL A 57 -1.01 6.01 2.56
C VAL A 57 -0.87 7.01 1.44
N ASP A 58 -1.78 7.97 1.38
CA ASP A 58 -1.67 9.11 0.47
C ASP A 58 -1.52 10.37 1.32
N PRO A 59 -0.29 10.81 1.59
CA PRO A 59 -0.06 11.96 2.46
C PRO A 59 -0.62 13.26 1.91
N GLU A 60 -0.64 13.40 0.59
CA GLU A 60 -1.13 14.63 -0.05
C GLU A 60 -2.62 14.85 0.18
N ARG A 61 -3.36 13.76 0.37
CA ARG A 61 -4.81 13.80 0.59
C ARG A 61 -5.21 13.41 2.00
N GLY A 62 -4.24 13.07 2.83
CA GLY A 62 -4.47 12.64 4.20
C GLY A 62 -5.27 11.35 4.30
N LEU A 63 -5.11 10.44 3.34
CA LEU A 63 -5.92 9.23 3.24
C LEU A 63 -5.08 7.98 3.50
N GLN A 64 -5.70 7.02 4.18
CA GLN A 64 -5.09 5.73 4.50
C GLN A 64 -6.13 4.65 4.27
N MET A 65 -5.71 3.50 3.72
CA MET A 65 -6.65 2.40 3.52
C MET A 65 -5.98 1.03 3.49
N TYR A 66 -6.74 0.05 3.93
CA TYR A 66 -6.42 -1.36 3.76
C TYR A 66 -7.21 -1.89 2.55
N GLU A 67 -7.15 -3.17 2.29
CA GLU A 67 -7.86 -3.90 1.25
C GLU A 67 -7.34 -3.63 -0.17
N SER A 68 -6.82 -4.69 -0.78
CA SER A 68 -6.17 -4.60 -2.11
C SER A 68 -7.07 -4.01 -3.19
N ASP A 69 -8.34 -4.44 -3.23
CA ASP A 69 -9.25 -3.95 -4.27
C ASP A 69 -9.58 -2.48 -4.10
N ASP A 70 -9.77 -2.04 -2.85
CA ASP A 70 -10.04 -0.63 -2.57
C ASP A 70 -8.84 0.25 -2.91
N ILE A 71 -7.64 -0.23 -2.62
CA ILE A 71 -6.39 0.47 -2.95
C ILE A 71 -6.27 0.65 -4.46
N ILE A 72 -6.50 -0.42 -5.21
CA ILE A 72 -6.40 -0.39 -6.67
C ILE A 72 -7.44 0.58 -7.26
N ASP A 73 -8.67 0.51 -6.79
CA ASP A 73 -9.73 1.41 -7.24
C ASP A 73 -9.42 2.87 -6.95
N TYR A 74 -8.92 3.14 -5.74
CA TYR A 74 -8.56 4.50 -5.35
C TYR A 74 -7.48 5.08 -6.25
N VAL A 75 -6.42 4.32 -6.49
CA VAL A 75 -5.31 4.78 -7.32
C VAL A 75 -5.76 4.95 -8.77
N LYS A 76 -6.57 4.04 -9.26
CA LYS A 76 -7.12 4.12 -10.61
C LYS A 76 -7.94 5.40 -10.82
N LYS A 77 -8.75 5.77 -9.83
CA LYS A 77 -9.61 6.96 -9.93
C LYS A 77 -8.83 8.27 -9.79
N ASN A 78 -7.77 8.27 -9.00
CA ASN A 78 -7.11 9.51 -8.60
C ASN A 78 -5.77 9.75 -9.27
N TYR A 79 -5.14 8.75 -9.83
CA TYR A 79 -3.80 8.85 -10.41
C TYR A 79 -3.73 8.46 -11.88
N ILE A 80 -4.79 7.90 -12.43
CA ILE A 80 -4.87 7.55 -13.84
C ILE A 80 -5.88 8.47 -14.50
N LYS A 81 -5.44 9.18 -15.53
CA LYS A 81 -6.34 9.97 -16.36
C LYS A 81 -6.78 9.11 -17.53
N SER A 82 -8.04 8.80 -17.55
CA SER A 82 -8.62 8.06 -18.66
C SER A 82 -8.95 9.01 -19.82
#